data_5b210ef42064fe931f39613e10340498
#
_entry.id   5b210ef42064fe931f39613e10340498
#
_cell.length_a   1.000
_cell.length_b   1.000
_cell.length_c   1.000
_cell.angle_alpha   90.00
_cell.angle_beta   90.00
_cell.angle_gamma   90.00
#
_symmetry.space_group_name_H-M   'P 1'
#
loop_
_entity.id
_entity.type
_entity.pdbx_description
1 polymer ?
#
loop_
_entity_poly.entity_id
_entity_poly.type
_entity_poly.pdbx_seq_one_letter_code
_entity_poly.pdbx_strand_id
1 'polypeptide(L)'
;RFSDGEVTSLKKYLDYGKRRGMTFYMQNGPYLDESYEKKLLRKLKKEGCALLPCGHCAACKLTASSSWANRMEMELPYHKNAWFLTLTYDDEHVPWSYNNGLGINKKTGEVEIENLTLNYKDMQDFWKRLRRYREYHNIDDGQLMYFQAGEYGGKTHRPHYHAIVYDLNIKKEDLKEYKRKNGIVYYNCDWITKIWGNGHVVITEASWKAFAYT
;
A
#
# COMPACT_ATOMS: atom_id res chain seq x y z
N ARG A 1 20.94 5.11 4.58
CA ARG A 1 21.13 5.66 5.94
C ARG A 1 22.62 5.89 6.14
N PHE A 2 22.99 7.12 6.43
CA PHE A 2 24.37 7.43 6.84
C PHE A 2 24.37 7.60 8.35
N SER A 3 25.35 7.02 9.03
CA SER A 3 25.54 7.20 10.47
C SER A 3 26.24 8.54 10.76
N ASP A 4 26.14 9.04 11.98
CA ASP A 4 26.71 10.35 12.39
C ASP A 4 28.23 10.50 12.14
N GLY A 5 28.96 9.39 11.95
CA GLY A 5 30.37 9.38 11.55
C GLY A 5 30.63 9.63 10.06
N GLU A 6 29.59 9.68 9.22
CA GLU A 6 29.71 9.79 7.76
C GLU A 6 29.50 11.22 7.20
N VAL A 7 29.39 12.23 8.08
CA VAL A 7 29.17 13.63 7.64
C VAL A 7 30.31 14.15 6.74
N THR A 8 31.52 13.65 6.93
CA THR A 8 32.65 13.94 6.04
C THR A 8 32.54 13.24 4.68
N SER A 9 31.89 12.09 4.64
CA SER A 9 31.58 11.40 3.37
C SER A 9 30.42 12.05 2.65
N LEU A 10 29.49 12.68 3.38
CA LEU A 10 28.37 13.41 2.80
C LEU A 10 28.84 14.60 1.94
N LYS A 11 29.82 15.37 2.45
CA LYS A 11 30.41 16.48 1.67
C LYS A 11 31.04 15.96 0.38
N LYS A 12 31.77 14.84 0.44
CA LYS A 12 32.33 14.15 -0.72
C LYS A 12 31.25 13.64 -1.66
N TYR A 13 30.13 13.12 -1.14
CA TYR A 13 28.99 12.66 -1.93
C TYR A 13 28.24 13.80 -2.61
N LEU A 14 28.03 14.91 -1.91
CA LEU A 14 27.45 16.11 -2.48
C LEU A 14 28.35 16.71 -3.58
N ASP A 15 29.65 16.72 -3.38
CA ASP A 15 30.63 17.18 -4.37
C ASP A 15 30.73 16.23 -5.57
N TYR A 16 30.56 14.92 -5.35
CA TYR A 16 30.45 13.94 -6.42
C TYR A 16 29.14 14.09 -7.20
N GLY A 17 28.03 14.30 -6.49
CA GLY A 17 26.72 14.56 -7.10
C GLY A 17 26.72 15.87 -7.89
N LYS A 18 27.32 16.95 -7.37
CA LYS A 18 27.48 18.22 -8.09
C LYS A 18 28.23 18.04 -9.41
N ARG A 19 29.31 17.29 -9.44
CA ARG A 19 30.10 17.00 -10.66
C ARG A 19 29.32 16.20 -11.70
N ARG A 20 28.27 15.48 -11.30
CA ARG A 20 27.41 14.67 -12.18
C ARG A 20 25.99 15.22 -12.34
N GLY A 21 25.72 16.44 -11.84
CA GLY A 21 24.39 17.03 -11.87
C GLY A 21 23.35 16.29 -11.01
N MET A 22 23.82 15.54 -10.00
CA MET A 22 22.95 14.81 -9.09
C MET A 22 22.89 15.48 -7.72
N THR A 23 21.73 15.49 -7.10
CA THR A 23 21.55 15.97 -5.72
C THR A 23 20.84 14.89 -4.88
N PHE A 24 21.39 14.66 -3.72
CA PHE A 24 20.84 13.69 -2.76
C PHE A 24 20.03 14.43 -1.69
N TYR A 25 18.83 13.95 -1.42
CA TYR A 25 17.99 14.46 -0.33
C TYR A 25 18.17 13.59 0.91
N MET A 26 18.45 14.21 2.07
CA MET A 26 18.62 13.50 3.34
C MET A 26 17.33 13.53 4.16
N GLN A 27 16.92 12.36 4.62
CA GLN A 27 15.64 12.13 5.27
C GLN A 27 15.58 12.43 6.79
N ASN A 28 16.69 12.66 7.45
CA ASN A 28 16.78 12.76 8.92
C ASN A 28 17.23 14.14 9.44
N GLY A 29 16.88 15.20 8.72
CA GLY A 29 16.95 16.55 9.30
C GLY A 29 15.69 16.85 10.13
N PRO A 30 15.75 17.81 11.07
CA PRO A 30 14.54 18.33 11.69
C PRO A 30 13.58 18.74 10.58
N TYR A 31 12.27 18.60 10.83
CA TYR A 31 11.22 19.04 9.91
C TYR A 31 11.55 20.43 9.42
N LEU A 32 12.01 20.53 8.19
CA LEU A 32 12.38 21.79 7.61
C LEU A 32 11.08 22.53 7.29
N ASP A 33 10.93 23.71 7.84
CA ASP A 33 9.85 24.61 7.48
C ASP A 33 9.76 24.73 5.94
N GLU A 34 8.56 24.74 5.41
CA GLU A 34 8.28 24.82 3.97
C GLU A 34 9.03 25.98 3.30
N SER A 35 9.28 27.07 4.02
CA SER A 35 10.07 28.21 3.56
C SER A 35 11.55 27.88 3.37
N TYR A 36 12.12 27.04 4.22
CA TYR A 36 13.51 26.61 4.13
C TYR A 36 13.68 25.61 2.98
N GLU A 37 12.75 24.69 2.81
CA GLU A 37 12.76 23.76 1.69
C GLU A 37 12.70 24.48 0.35
N LYS A 38 11.83 25.45 0.19
CA LYS A 38 11.73 26.29 -1.01
C LYS A 38 13.02 27.08 -1.28
N LYS A 39 13.67 27.61 -0.22
CA LYS A 39 14.97 28.31 -0.35
C LYS A 39 16.08 27.36 -0.78
N LEU A 40 16.13 26.17 -0.17
CA LEU A 40 17.11 25.14 -0.52
C LEU A 40 16.95 24.68 -1.97
N LEU A 41 15.71 24.43 -2.42
CA LEU A 41 15.40 24.06 -3.80
C LEU A 41 15.85 25.13 -4.80
N ARG A 42 15.59 26.41 -4.48
CA ARG A 42 16.04 27.52 -5.33
C ARG A 42 17.56 27.61 -5.42
N LYS A 43 18.25 27.39 -4.28
CA LYS A 43 19.72 27.37 -4.23
C LYS A 43 20.27 26.23 -5.07
N LEU A 44 19.76 25.02 -4.91
CA LEU A 44 20.19 23.84 -5.64
C LEU A 44 19.98 23.99 -7.16
N LYS A 45 18.82 24.54 -7.58
CA LYS A 45 18.56 24.84 -8.98
C LYS A 45 19.57 25.84 -9.56
N LYS A 46 19.92 26.90 -8.81
CA LYS A 46 20.95 27.86 -9.23
C LYS A 46 22.33 27.25 -9.38
N GLU A 47 22.62 26.21 -8.60
CA GLU A 47 23.88 25.47 -8.65
C GLU A 47 23.90 24.36 -9.72
N GLY A 48 22.87 24.27 -10.56
CA GLY A 48 22.75 23.24 -11.60
C GLY A 48 22.49 21.84 -11.07
N CYS A 49 21.99 21.72 -9.84
CA CYS A 49 21.69 20.45 -9.21
C CYS A 49 20.27 19.98 -9.57
N ALA A 50 20.11 18.71 -9.90
CA ALA A 50 18.83 18.05 -10.05
C ALA A 50 18.47 17.26 -8.79
N LEU A 51 17.22 17.38 -8.34
CA LEU A 51 16.68 16.55 -7.26
C LEU A 51 16.20 15.22 -7.83
N LEU A 52 16.82 14.14 -7.36
CA LEU A 52 16.38 12.79 -7.70
C LEU A 52 15.57 12.21 -6.55
N PRO A 53 14.41 11.57 -6.85
CA PRO A 53 13.63 10.86 -5.83
C PRO A 53 14.45 9.72 -5.23
N CYS A 54 14.56 9.66 -3.91
CA CYS A 54 15.25 8.56 -3.23
C CYS A 54 14.38 7.28 -3.16
N GLY A 55 13.07 7.37 -3.42
CA GLY A 55 12.11 6.29 -3.35
C GLY A 55 11.67 5.89 -1.93
N HIS A 56 12.39 6.29 -0.89
CA HIS A 56 12.19 5.78 0.47
C HIS A 56 11.65 6.82 1.47
N CYS A 57 11.86 8.11 1.23
CA CYS A 57 11.40 9.16 2.13
C CYS A 57 9.88 9.35 2.05
N ALA A 58 9.29 9.98 3.06
CA ALA A 58 7.85 10.22 3.14
C ALA A 58 7.34 10.97 1.89
N ALA A 59 8.06 11.99 1.44
CA ALA A 59 7.70 12.74 0.22
C ALA A 59 7.69 11.84 -1.03
N CYS A 60 8.70 10.98 -1.21
CA CYS A 60 8.75 10.05 -2.34
C CYS A 60 7.63 9.02 -2.27
N LYS A 61 7.32 8.49 -1.06
CA LYS A 61 6.20 7.57 -0.87
C LYS A 61 4.86 8.22 -1.17
N LEU A 62 4.63 9.45 -0.72
CA LEU A 62 3.43 10.21 -1.05
C LEU A 62 3.31 10.47 -2.56
N THR A 63 4.40 10.85 -3.21
CA THR A 63 4.42 11.05 -4.66
C THR A 63 4.11 9.75 -5.42
N ALA A 64 4.69 8.63 -4.98
CA ALA A 64 4.40 7.33 -5.56
C ALA A 64 2.93 6.93 -5.37
N SER A 65 2.39 7.06 -4.15
CA SER A 65 0.98 6.80 -3.84
C SER A 65 0.05 7.66 -4.69
N SER A 66 0.30 8.98 -4.77
CA SER A 66 -0.50 9.88 -5.61
C SER A 66 -0.40 9.52 -7.10
N SER A 67 0.77 9.11 -7.57
CA SER A 67 0.95 8.67 -8.96
C SER A 67 0.13 7.42 -9.28
N TRP A 68 0.10 6.45 -8.37
CA TRP A 68 -0.73 5.26 -8.51
C TRP A 68 -2.22 5.59 -8.43
N ALA A 69 -2.63 6.45 -7.47
CA ALA A 69 -4.02 6.90 -7.36
C ALA A 69 -4.51 7.57 -8.65
N ASN A 70 -3.70 8.45 -9.22
CA ASN A 70 -4.04 9.11 -10.49
C ASN A 70 -4.17 8.12 -11.65
N ARG A 71 -3.28 7.12 -11.74
CA ARG A 71 -3.40 6.06 -12.77
C ARG A 71 -4.69 5.26 -12.61
N MET A 72 -5.02 4.88 -11.38
CA MET A 72 -6.27 4.15 -11.09
C MET A 72 -7.51 4.99 -11.40
N GLU A 73 -7.46 6.30 -11.14
CA GLU A 73 -8.53 7.22 -11.48
C GLU A 73 -8.69 7.40 -13.00
N MET A 74 -7.57 7.51 -13.73
CA MET A 74 -7.58 7.59 -15.19
C MET A 74 -8.10 6.32 -15.85
N GLU A 75 -8.01 5.18 -15.20
CA GLU A 75 -8.54 3.90 -15.66
C GLU A 75 -10.06 3.80 -15.51
N LEU A 76 -10.67 4.46 -14.49
CA LEU A 76 -12.08 4.39 -14.19
C LEU A 76 -13.04 4.59 -15.38
N PRO A 77 -12.84 5.57 -16.29
CA PRO A 77 -13.76 5.81 -17.41
C PRO A 77 -13.87 4.65 -18.39
N TYR A 78 -12.92 3.72 -18.38
CA TYR A 78 -12.90 2.55 -19.26
C TYR A 78 -13.63 1.34 -18.66
N HIS A 79 -14.11 1.46 -17.41
CA HIS A 79 -14.75 0.39 -16.66
C HIS A 79 -16.16 0.77 -16.20
N LYS A 80 -17.04 -0.22 -16.10
CA LYS A 80 -18.42 -0.01 -15.66
C LYS A 80 -18.54 0.28 -14.18
N ASN A 81 -17.63 -0.28 -13.39
CA ASN A 81 -17.56 -0.08 -11.95
C ASN A 81 -16.14 -0.34 -11.42
N ALA A 82 -15.88 0.15 -10.23
CA ALA A 82 -14.67 -0.19 -9.48
C ALA A 82 -15.01 -0.32 -8.00
N TRP A 83 -14.51 -1.37 -7.39
CA TRP A 83 -14.71 -1.67 -5.98
C TRP A 83 -13.41 -1.64 -5.21
N PHE A 84 -13.46 -1.11 -4.01
CA PHE A 84 -12.37 -1.20 -3.04
C PHE A 84 -12.68 -2.31 -2.05
N LEU A 85 -11.83 -3.32 -2.02
CA LEU A 85 -11.92 -4.46 -1.14
C LEU A 85 -10.87 -4.35 -0.03
N THR A 86 -11.29 -4.62 1.20
CA THR A 86 -10.39 -4.85 2.33
C THR A 86 -10.54 -6.29 2.77
N LEU A 87 -9.48 -7.07 2.61
CA LEU A 87 -9.45 -8.50 2.96
C LEU A 87 -8.62 -8.66 4.23
N THR A 88 -9.27 -9.07 5.30
CA THR A 88 -8.64 -9.29 6.61
C THR A 88 -8.66 -10.76 6.99
N TYR A 89 -7.63 -11.18 7.71
CA TYR A 89 -7.58 -12.53 8.26
C TYR A 89 -8.40 -12.62 9.55
N ASP A 90 -9.01 -13.76 9.82
CA ASP A 90 -9.47 -14.15 11.16
C ASP A 90 -8.29 -14.70 11.98
N ASP A 91 -8.57 -15.12 13.22
CA ASP A 91 -7.53 -15.60 14.15
C ASP A 91 -6.99 -16.99 13.77
N GLU A 92 -7.80 -17.78 13.06
CA GLU A 92 -7.44 -19.14 12.66
C GLU A 92 -6.54 -19.16 11.41
N HIS A 93 -6.70 -18.16 10.53
CA HIS A 93 -6.04 -18.14 9.24
C HIS A 93 -4.91 -17.11 9.14
N VAL A 94 -4.72 -16.27 10.17
CA VAL A 94 -3.67 -15.25 10.10
C VAL A 94 -2.28 -15.90 10.01
N PRO A 95 -1.47 -15.57 8.96
CA PRO A 95 -0.18 -16.21 8.78
C PRO A 95 0.84 -15.72 9.81
N TRP A 96 1.66 -16.64 10.28
CA TRP A 96 2.77 -16.39 11.19
C TRP A 96 4.08 -16.50 10.43
N SER A 97 4.97 -15.54 10.61
CA SER A 97 6.32 -15.63 10.11
C SER A 97 7.21 -16.24 11.18
N TYR A 98 7.68 -17.44 10.93
CA TYR A 98 8.87 -17.98 11.60
C TYR A 98 10.10 -17.30 11.01
N ASN A 99 10.24 -16.01 11.20
CA ASN A 99 11.37 -15.31 10.65
C ASN A 99 12.62 -15.71 11.43
N ASN A 100 13.68 -16.06 10.73
CA ASN A 100 14.99 -16.45 11.22
C ASN A 100 15.72 -15.36 12.02
N GLY A 101 15.18 -14.20 12.13
CA GLY A 101 15.47 -13.21 13.13
C GLY A 101 14.58 -13.49 14.33
N LEU A 102 14.90 -14.53 15.08
CA LEU A 102 14.35 -14.77 16.40
C LEU A 102 14.24 -13.44 17.12
N GLY A 103 13.00 -12.97 17.31
CA GLY A 103 12.69 -11.92 18.23
C GLY A 103 12.96 -12.44 19.64
N ILE A 104 14.21 -12.67 19.97
CA ILE A 104 14.60 -12.86 21.36
C ILE A 104 14.61 -11.48 21.96
N ASN A 105 13.68 -11.22 22.85
CA ASN A 105 13.71 -10.04 23.67
C ASN A 105 15.05 -10.03 24.42
N LYS A 106 15.96 -9.15 24.00
CA LYS A 106 17.31 -9.09 24.57
C LYS A 106 17.33 -8.78 26.07
N LYS A 107 16.21 -8.30 26.64
CA LYS A 107 16.09 -7.99 28.06
C LYS A 107 15.53 -9.15 28.86
N THR A 108 14.61 -9.94 28.32
CA THR A 108 13.96 -11.04 29.05
C THR A 108 14.46 -12.41 28.63
N GLY A 109 15.13 -12.53 27.48
CA GLY A 109 15.57 -13.81 26.92
C GLY A 109 14.41 -14.65 26.35
N GLU A 110 13.18 -14.12 26.37
CA GLU A 110 12.00 -14.82 25.86
C GLU A 110 11.96 -14.70 24.34
N VAL A 111 11.49 -15.76 23.70
CA VAL A 111 11.22 -15.78 22.26
C VAL A 111 9.93 -15.00 22.04
N GLU A 112 10.02 -13.80 21.49
CA GLU A 112 8.83 -13.08 21.05
C GLU A 112 8.28 -13.74 19.78
N ILE A 113 7.31 -14.60 19.96
CA ILE A 113 6.60 -15.32 18.88
C ILE A 113 5.44 -14.45 18.37
N GLU A 114 5.69 -13.26 17.87
CA GLU A 114 4.58 -12.50 17.31
C GLU A 114 5.00 -11.67 16.08
N ASN A 115 5.34 -12.35 15.03
CA ASN A 115 5.39 -11.67 13.75
C ASN A 115 4.30 -12.22 12.83
N LEU A 116 3.10 -11.66 12.94
CA LEU A 116 2.08 -11.84 11.91
C LEU A 116 2.66 -11.34 10.58
N THR A 117 2.43 -12.08 9.52
CA THR A 117 3.01 -11.74 8.21
C THR A 117 1.98 -11.71 7.11
N LEU A 118 2.28 -10.95 6.05
CA LEU A 118 1.54 -11.02 4.80
C LEU A 118 1.94 -12.30 4.05
N ASN A 119 0.95 -13.05 3.59
CA ASN A 119 1.16 -14.22 2.74
C ASN A 119 0.65 -13.94 1.33
N TYR A 120 1.54 -13.58 0.44
CA TYR A 120 1.19 -13.25 -0.95
C TYR A 120 0.48 -14.39 -1.71
N LYS A 121 0.74 -15.63 -1.31
CA LYS A 121 0.10 -16.82 -1.88
C LYS A 121 -1.42 -16.79 -1.69
N ASP A 122 -1.92 -16.31 -0.56
CA ASP A 122 -3.36 -16.25 -0.26
C ASP A 122 -4.07 -15.31 -1.24
N MET A 123 -3.43 -14.19 -1.60
CA MET A 123 -3.96 -13.29 -2.62
C MET A 123 -3.95 -13.91 -4.01
N GLN A 124 -2.88 -14.63 -4.38
CA GLN A 124 -2.84 -15.36 -5.65
C GLN A 124 -3.97 -16.38 -5.74
N ASP A 125 -4.21 -17.12 -4.67
CA ASP A 125 -5.27 -18.12 -4.62
C ASP A 125 -6.66 -17.49 -4.58
N PHE A 126 -6.83 -16.35 -3.91
CA PHE A 126 -8.05 -15.56 -3.96
C PHE A 126 -8.40 -15.16 -5.41
N TRP A 127 -7.45 -14.59 -6.17
CA TRP A 127 -7.68 -14.20 -7.56
C TRP A 127 -7.99 -15.38 -8.47
N LYS A 128 -7.34 -16.54 -8.26
CA LYS A 128 -7.64 -17.76 -9.02
C LYS A 128 -9.06 -18.25 -8.74
N ARG A 129 -9.45 -18.30 -7.45
CA ARG A 129 -10.79 -18.72 -7.04
C ARG A 129 -11.85 -17.74 -7.56
N LEU A 130 -11.59 -16.44 -7.51
CA LEU A 130 -12.52 -15.41 -8.01
C LEU A 130 -12.73 -15.54 -9.53
N ARG A 131 -11.67 -15.73 -10.33
CA ARG A 131 -11.80 -15.96 -11.77
C ARG A 131 -12.63 -17.20 -12.05
N ARG A 132 -12.31 -18.32 -11.40
CA ARG A 132 -13.06 -19.57 -11.54
C ARG A 132 -14.52 -19.44 -11.15
N TYR A 133 -14.82 -18.70 -10.10
CA TYR A 133 -16.19 -18.42 -9.68
C TYR A 133 -16.95 -17.63 -10.75
N ARG A 134 -16.34 -16.62 -11.33
CA ARG A 134 -16.93 -15.82 -12.42
C ARG A 134 -17.22 -16.69 -13.64
N GLU A 135 -16.30 -17.51 -14.08
CA GLU A 135 -16.50 -18.46 -15.18
C GLU A 135 -17.68 -19.40 -14.90
N TYR A 136 -17.68 -20.03 -13.73
CA TYR A 136 -18.70 -21.00 -13.36
C TYR A 136 -20.11 -20.39 -13.30
N HIS A 137 -20.24 -19.16 -12.84
CA HIS A 137 -21.52 -18.45 -12.70
C HIS A 137 -21.88 -17.61 -13.93
N ASN A 138 -21.12 -17.70 -15.01
CA ASN A 138 -21.28 -16.90 -16.23
C ASN A 138 -21.32 -15.37 -15.91
N ILE A 139 -20.56 -14.95 -14.92
CA ILE A 139 -20.34 -13.55 -14.61
C ILE A 139 -19.15 -13.11 -15.47
N ASP A 140 -19.32 -13.10 -16.78
CA ASP A 140 -18.27 -12.70 -17.70
C ASP A 140 -18.39 -11.22 -18.00
N ASP A 141 -17.52 -10.44 -17.39
CA ASP A 141 -17.35 -9.00 -17.63
C ASP A 141 -15.98 -8.72 -18.28
N GLY A 142 -15.40 -9.72 -18.95
CA GLY A 142 -14.10 -9.60 -19.57
C GLY A 142 -12.94 -9.86 -18.61
N GLN A 143 -11.79 -9.26 -18.89
CA GLN A 143 -10.59 -9.45 -18.09
C GLN A 143 -10.72 -8.79 -16.71
N LEU A 144 -10.53 -9.57 -15.66
CA LEU A 144 -10.50 -9.04 -14.29
C LEU A 144 -9.24 -8.20 -14.10
N MET A 145 -9.39 -6.90 -13.98
CA MET A 145 -8.31 -5.97 -13.68
C MET A 145 -8.33 -5.57 -12.21
N TYR A 146 -7.16 -5.54 -11.60
CA TYR A 146 -7.06 -5.14 -10.21
C TYR A 146 -5.69 -4.54 -9.88
N PHE A 147 -5.67 -3.71 -8.86
CA PHE A 147 -4.47 -3.25 -8.17
C PHE A 147 -4.57 -3.68 -6.72
N GLN A 148 -3.48 -4.14 -6.11
CA GLN A 148 -3.49 -4.60 -4.73
C GLN A 148 -2.25 -4.15 -3.95
N ALA A 149 -2.44 -3.98 -2.64
CA ALA A 149 -1.36 -3.74 -1.69
C ALA A 149 -1.60 -4.51 -0.40
N GLY A 150 -0.54 -4.94 0.24
CA GLY A 150 -0.58 -5.52 1.58
C GLY A 150 -0.17 -4.49 2.62
N GLU A 151 -0.85 -4.48 3.76
CA GLU A 151 -0.63 -3.54 4.84
C GLU A 151 -0.68 -4.23 6.20
N TYR A 152 0.00 -3.64 7.19
CA TYR A 152 -0.10 -4.03 8.58
C TYR A 152 -0.89 -2.98 9.36
N GLY A 153 -1.91 -3.40 10.10
CA GLY A 153 -2.75 -2.50 10.88
C GLY A 153 -1.95 -1.67 11.89
N GLY A 154 -2.24 -0.37 11.95
CA GLY A 154 -1.44 0.57 12.73
C GLY A 154 -1.43 0.33 14.25
N LYS A 155 -2.41 -0.40 14.80
CA LYS A 155 -2.50 -0.70 16.24
C LYS A 155 -2.14 -2.14 16.57
N THR A 156 -2.65 -3.08 15.78
CA THR A 156 -2.54 -4.52 16.05
C THR A 156 -1.50 -5.19 15.19
N HIS A 157 -0.90 -4.47 14.27
CA HIS A 157 0.01 -4.99 13.25
C HIS A 157 -0.54 -6.20 12.47
N ARG A 158 -1.87 -6.39 12.50
CA ARG A 158 -2.54 -7.47 11.80
C ARG A 158 -2.43 -7.26 10.30
N PRO A 159 -1.92 -8.26 9.55
CA PRO A 159 -1.80 -8.17 8.12
C PRO A 159 -3.19 -8.15 7.46
N HIS A 160 -3.33 -7.35 6.41
CA HIS A 160 -4.53 -7.30 5.57
C HIS A 160 -4.16 -6.81 4.19
N TYR A 161 -5.07 -7.00 3.25
CA TYR A 161 -4.89 -6.55 1.88
C TYR A 161 -5.96 -5.56 1.49
N HIS A 162 -5.54 -4.60 0.69
CA HIS A 162 -6.43 -3.71 -0.03
C HIS A 162 -6.34 -4.02 -1.52
N ALA A 163 -7.48 -4.01 -2.19
CA ALA A 163 -7.52 -4.20 -3.63
C ALA A 163 -8.56 -3.29 -4.27
N ILE A 164 -8.17 -2.64 -5.35
CA ILE A 164 -9.10 -2.01 -6.28
C ILE A 164 -9.39 -3.05 -7.36
N VAL A 165 -10.66 -3.30 -7.63
CA VAL A 165 -11.10 -4.28 -8.63
C VAL A 165 -12.06 -3.62 -9.58
N TYR A 166 -11.72 -3.65 -10.86
CA TYR A 166 -12.54 -3.10 -11.93
C TYR A 166 -13.44 -4.19 -12.53
N ASP A 167 -14.61 -3.76 -13.00
CA ASP A 167 -15.61 -4.62 -13.67
C ASP A 167 -15.97 -5.89 -12.89
N LEU A 168 -15.91 -5.82 -11.57
CA LEU A 168 -16.44 -6.88 -10.74
C LEU A 168 -17.95 -6.68 -10.57
N ASN A 169 -18.74 -7.47 -11.29
CA ASN A 169 -20.19 -7.37 -11.26
C ASN A 169 -20.75 -8.00 -9.98
N ILE A 170 -20.94 -7.16 -8.96
CA ILE A 170 -21.59 -7.54 -7.71
C ILE A 170 -23.04 -7.05 -7.78
N LYS A 171 -23.99 -7.96 -7.67
CA LYS A 171 -25.41 -7.60 -7.66
C LYS A 171 -25.75 -6.84 -6.39
N LYS A 172 -26.67 -5.87 -6.48
CA LYS A 172 -27.09 -5.06 -5.32
C LYS A 172 -27.66 -5.92 -4.18
N GLU A 173 -28.33 -7.02 -4.52
CA GLU A 173 -28.89 -7.98 -3.56
C GLU A 173 -27.82 -8.73 -2.75
N ASP A 174 -26.60 -8.86 -3.30
CA ASP A 174 -25.47 -9.50 -2.64
C ASP A 174 -24.71 -8.56 -1.69
N LEU A 175 -24.94 -7.25 -1.83
CA LEU A 175 -24.30 -6.21 -1.02
C LEU A 175 -25.14 -5.92 0.23
N LYS A 176 -24.66 -6.38 1.37
CA LYS A 176 -25.28 -6.13 2.68
C LYS A 176 -24.61 -4.95 3.34
N GLU A 177 -25.34 -3.85 3.59
CA GLU A 177 -24.76 -2.70 4.30
C GLU A 177 -24.27 -3.15 5.68
N TYR A 178 -22.98 -2.98 5.91
CA TYR A 178 -22.33 -3.32 7.18
C TYR A 178 -22.26 -2.11 8.10
N LYS A 179 -21.88 -0.95 7.56
CA LYS A 179 -21.85 0.33 8.27
C LYS A 179 -21.81 1.50 7.29
N ARG A 180 -22.08 2.68 7.82
CA ARG A 180 -21.91 3.96 7.11
C ARG A 180 -21.07 4.90 7.94
N LYS A 181 -20.05 5.50 7.34
CA LYS A 181 -19.18 6.47 8.02
C LYS A 181 -18.75 7.57 7.04
N ASN A 182 -18.92 8.83 7.42
CA ASN A 182 -18.54 10.00 6.61
C ASN A 182 -19.09 9.95 5.16
N GLY A 183 -20.34 9.51 5.01
CA GLY A 183 -21.00 9.38 3.71
C GLY A 183 -20.58 8.14 2.89
N ILE A 184 -19.58 7.39 3.32
CA ILE A 184 -19.15 6.15 2.67
C ILE A 184 -19.92 4.97 3.25
N VAL A 185 -20.49 4.16 2.35
CA VAL A 185 -21.17 2.92 2.72
C VAL A 185 -20.19 1.76 2.59
N TYR A 186 -20.16 0.94 3.61
CA TYR A 186 -19.34 -0.28 3.67
C TYR A 186 -20.26 -1.48 3.58
N TYR A 187 -19.97 -2.40 2.70
CA TYR A 187 -20.77 -3.58 2.44
C TYR A 187 -20.00 -4.86 2.79
N ASN A 188 -20.74 -5.88 3.17
CA ASN A 188 -20.29 -7.27 3.15
C ASN A 188 -20.91 -7.98 1.95
N CYS A 189 -20.22 -8.98 1.41
CA CYS A 189 -20.71 -9.83 0.35
C CYS A 189 -20.31 -11.29 0.67
N ASP A 190 -21.31 -12.13 0.89
CA ASP A 190 -21.09 -13.50 1.40
C ASP A 190 -20.27 -14.35 0.43
N TRP A 191 -20.53 -14.26 -0.87
CA TRP A 191 -19.82 -15.09 -1.83
C TRP A 191 -18.35 -14.63 -2.00
N ILE A 192 -18.04 -13.33 -1.93
CA ILE A 192 -16.66 -12.84 -1.97
C ILE A 192 -15.91 -13.25 -0.69
N THR A 193 -16.58 -13.17 0.47
CA THR A 193 -16.01 -13.62 1.73
C THR A 193 -15.70 -15.12 1.70
N LYS A 194 -16.59 -15.94 1.13
CA LYS A 194 -16.34 -17.39 0.94
C LYS A 194 -15.17 -17.65 -0.02
N ILE A 195 -15.03 -16.86 -1.07
CA ILE A 195 -13.89 -16.96 -1.99
C ILE A 195 -12.58 -16.58 -1.29
N TRP A 196 -12.61 -15.55 -0.44
CA TRP A 196 -11.45 -15.21 0.38
C TRP A 196 -11.06 -16.37 1.30
N GLY A 197 -11.99 -16.89 2.07
CA GLY A 197 -11.85 -18.09 2.89
C GLY A 197 -10.90 -17.96 4.07
N ASN A 198 -10.23 -16.83 4.28
CA ASN A 198 -9.25 -16.60 5.34
C ASN A 198 -9.73 -15.56 6.37
N GLY A 199 -11.01 -15.20 6.34
CA GLY A 199 -11.58 -14.22 7.27
C GLY A 199 -12.63 -13.33 6.63
N HIS A 200 -12.50 -12.02 6.79
CA HIS A 200 -13.55 -11.07 6.44
C HIS A 200 -13.19 -10.21 5.23
N VAL A 201 -14.22 -9.89 4.43
CA VAL A 201 -14.09 -8.94 3.31
C VAL A 201 -15.08 -7.80 3.50
N VAL A 202 -14.55 -6.58 3.45
CA VAL A 202 -15.35 -5.35 3.43
C VAL A 202 -15.18 -4.68 2.09
N ILE A 203 -16.28 -4.20 1.51
CA ILE A 203 -16.36 -3.65 0.16
C ILE A 203 -16.89 -2.23 0.24
N THR A 204 -16.27 -1.32 -0.52
CA THR A 204 -16.81 0.02 -0.75
C THR A 204 -16.71 0.37 -2.22
N GLU A 205 -17.46 1.36 -2.67
CA GLU A 205 -17.21 1.94 -3.99
C GLU A 205 -15.81 2.57 -4.01
N ALA A 206 -15.11 2.35 -5.11
CA ALA A 206 -13.79 2.93 -5.29
C ALA A 206 -13.88 4.45 -5.45
N SER A 207 -12.93 5.15 -4.86
CA SER A 207 -12.82 6.61 -4.93
C SER A 207 -11.35 7.00 -4.94
N TRP A 208 -11.04 8.24 -5.32
CA TRP A 208 -9.66 8.72 -5.28
C TRP A 208 -9.00 8.51 -3.90
N LYS A 209 -9.76 8.70 -2.82
CA LYS A 209 -9.26 8.44 -1.46
C LYS A 209 -8.92 6.97 -1.23
N ALA A 210 -9.73 6.06 -1.77
CA ALA A 210 -9.45 4.63 -1.71
C ALA A 210 -8.19 4.29 -2.52
N PHE A 211 -8.03 4.88 -3.72
CA PHE A 211 -6.84 4.70 -4.55
C PHE A 211 -5.56 5.19 -3.87
N ALA A 212 -5.61 6.37 -3.24
CA ALA A 212 -4.47 6.93 -2.52
C ALA A 212 -4.11 6.16 -1.24
N TYR A 213 -5.07 5.39 -0.71
CA TYR A 213 -4.88 4.56 0.47
C TYR A 213 -4.27 3.19 0.12
N THR A 214 -4.56 2.65 -1.06
CA THR A 214 -4.00 1.37 -1.55
C THR A 214 -2.58 1.55 -2.08
#